data_fa3cda2734797d340fb9efbe10631524
#
_entry.id   fa3cda2734797d340fb9efbe10631524
#
_cell.length_a   1.000
_cell.length_b   1.000
_cell.length_c   1.000
_cell.angle_alpha   90.00
_cell.angle_beta   90.00
_cell.angle_gamma   90.00
#
_symmetry.space_group_name_H-M   'P 1'
#
loop_
_entity.id
_entity.type
_entity.pdbx_description
1 polymer ?
#
loop_
_entity_poly.entity_id
_entity_poly.type
_entity_poly.pdbx_seq_one_letter_code
_entity_poly.pdbx_strand_id
1 'polypeptide(L)'
;MFSKSKQPPIRTLIGEGTVIQGELRFTEGLRIDGEVHGDVVASGEGHSILVISEKARVLGKVRAAHVIVNGTVHGPIQSDELLELQPKAAIVGDVRYEVLEMHQGATIDGELRPLKAEDKPSLKLAASNHG
;
A
#
# COMPACT_ATOMS: atom_id res chain seq x y z
N MET A 1 -17.75 20.22 5.59
CA MET A 1 -17.52 19.71 5.81
C MET A 1 -17.06 19.09 5.92
N PHE A 2 -17.12 18.95 6.01
CA PHE A 2 -16.66 18.28 6.39
C PHE A 2 -15.88 17.63 6.03
N SER A 3 -15.52 17.56 5.68
CA SER A 3 -14.78 16.85 5.45
C SER A 3 -13.98 16.31 6.23
N LYS A 4 -14.11 15.66 6.71
CA LYS A 4 -13.55 15.06 7.54
C LYS A 4 -12.48 14.28 7.18
N SER A 5 -12.46 13.46 6.47
CA SER A 5 -11.35 12.65 6.15
C SER A 5 -10.56 13.35 5.11
N LYS A 6 -9.81 14.30 5.52
CA LYS A 6 -9.02 14.94 4.60
C LYS A 6 -7.83 14.15 4.25
N GLN A 7 -7.67 13.78 3.02
CA GLN A 7 -6.46 13.18 2.52
C GLN A 7 -5.41 14.25 2.34
N PRO A 8 -4.14 13.94 2.61
CA PRO A 8 -3.12 14.91 2.30
C PRO A 8 -3.00 15.13 0.80
N PRO A 9 -2.53 16.28 0.38
CA PRO A 9 -2.39 16.51 -1.04
C PRO A 9 -1.24 15.70 -1.61
N ILE A 10 -1.33 15.36 -2.89
CA ILE A 10 -0.23 14.76 -3.61
C ILE A 10 0.74 15.88 -3.95
N ARG A 11 1.91 15.83 -3.37
CA ARG A 11 2.87 16.90 -3.59
C ARG A 11 4.01 16.51 -4.50
N THR A 12 4.21 15.22 -4.72
CA THR A 12 5.35 14.76 -5.49
C THR A 12 4.89 13.72 -6.48
N LEU A 13 5.40 13.79 -7.68
CA LEU A 13 5.08 12.85 -8.73
C LEU A 13 6.38 12.31 -9.31
N ILE A 14 6.49 10.97 -9.32
CA ILE A 14 7.56 10.29 -10.04
C ILE A 14 6.96 9.90 -11.38
N GLY A 15 7.28 10.66 -12.40
CA GLY A 15 6.61 10.50 -13.68
C GLY A 15 7.02 9.27 -14.43
N GLU A 16 6.20 8.91 -15.41
CA GLU A 16 6.46 7.78 -16.26
C GLU A 16 7.78 8.00 -16.98
N GLY A 17 8.62 6.97 -17.04
CA GLY A 17 9.94 7.09 -17.66
C GLY A 17 11.04 7.40 -16.67
N THR A 18 10.68 7.74 -15.43
CA THR A 18 11.68 8.02 -14.41
C THR A 18 12.00 6.76 -13.64
N VAL A 19 13.26 6.51 -13.38
CA VAL A 19 13.71 5.37 -12.60
C VAL A 19 14.50 5.89 -11.41
N ILE A 20 14.06 5.54 -10.21
CA ILE A 20 14.75 5.91 -8.99
C ILE A 20 15.44 4.65 -8.45
N GLN A 21 16.68 4.76 -8.07
CA GLN A 21 17.38 3.67 -7.44
C GLN A 21 17.75 4.09 -6.04
N GLY A 22 17.25 3.35 -5.06
CA GLY A 22 17.49 3.64 -3.67
C GLY A 22 16.20 3.85 -2.93
N GLU A 23 16.31 4.12 -1.63
CA GLU A 23 15.16 4.30 -0.77
C GLU A 23 14.56 5.68 -1.01
N LEU A 24 13.24 5.72 -1.07
CA LEU A 24 12.50 6.95 -1.29
C LEU A 24 11.63 7.20 -0.07
N ARG A 25 11.85 8.33 0.60
CA ARG A 25 11.04 8.71 1.76
C ARG A 25 10.25 9.94 1.41
N PHE A 26 9.03 9.99 1.90
CA PHE A 26 8.15 11.10 1.60
C PHE A 26 7.24 11.41 2.78
N THR A 27 6.70 12.60 2.78
CA THR A 27 5.65 12.98 3.72
C THR A 27 4.45 13.41 2.88
N GLU A 28 3.27 13.26 3.47
CA GLU A 28 2.01 13.66 2.87
C GLU A 28 1.65 12.81 1.67
N GLY A 29 1.79 13.30 0.46
CA GLY A 29 1.31 12.55 -0.68
C GLY A 29 2.34 12.37 -1.77
N LEU A 30 2.43 11.14 -2.29
CA LEU A 30 3.36 10.79 -3.36
C LEU A 30 2.62 9.95 -4.38
N ARG A 31 2.78 10.29 -5.64
CA ARG A 31 2.26 9.46 -6.73
C ARG A 31 3.40 8.96 -7.59
N ILE A 32 3.38 7.69 -7.92
CA ILE A 32 4.41 7.05 -8.73
C ILE A 32 3.77 6.54 -10.01
N ASP A 33 4.26 7.04 -11.14
CA ASP A 33 3.92 6.54 -12.46
C ASP A 33 5.12 5.86 -13.11
N GLY A 34 6.31 6.02 -12.54
CA GLY A 34 7.55 5.45 -13.05
C GLY A 34 7.98 4.24 -12.26
N GLU A 35 9.29 4.05 -12.13
CA GLU A 35 9.86 2.91 -11.43
C GLU A 35 10.68 3.33 -10.24
N VAL A 36 10.60 2.53 -9.17
CA VAL A 36 11.44 2.73 -8.01
C VAL A 36 12.07 1.38 -7.67
N HIS A 37 13.39 1.34 -7.68
CA HIS A 37 14.14 0.16 -7.29
C HIS A 37 14.67 0.41 -5.90
N GLY A 38 13.84 0.13 -4.92
CA GLY A 38 14.14 0.38 -3.52
C GLY A 38 12.86 0.54 -2.75
N ASP A 39 12.99 0.84 -1.47
CA ASP A 39 11.84 0.95 -0.59
C ASP A 39 11.19 2.32 -0.73
N VAL A 40 9.88 2.35 -0.57
CA VAL A 40 9.12 3.60 -0.58
C VAL A 40 8.40 3.68 0.76
N VAL A 41 8.79 4.63 1.58
CA VAL A 41 8.35 4.68 2.96
C VAL A 41 7.91 6.09 3.32
N ALA A 42 6.70 6.19 3.84
CA ALA A 42 6.24 7.47 4.38
C ALA A 42 6.94 7.70 5.70
N SER A 43 7.40 8.92 5.92
CA SER A 43 8.06 9.26 7.15
C SER A 43 7.24 10.31 7.88
N GLY A 44 7.50 10.45 9.15
CA GLY A 44 6.76 11.38 9.96
C GLY A 44 5.49 10.75 10.49
N GLU A 45 4.75 11.55 11.22
CA GLU A 45 3.51 11.09 11.80
C GLU A 45 2.36 11.66 11.03
N GLY A 46 1.22 11.04 11.20
CA GLY A 46 0.01 11.54 10.59
C GLY A 46 -0.32 10.79 9.34
N HIS A 47 -1.24 11.30 8.61
CA HIS A 47 -1.74 10.64 7.42
C HIS A 47 -0.77 10.81 6.28
N SER A 48 -0.64 9.78 5.50
CA SER A 48 0.13 9.82 4.28
C SER A 48 -0.64 9.06 3.24
N ILE A 49 -0.44 9.42 1.99
CA ILE A 49 -1.09 8.71 0.90
C ILE A 49 -0.07 8.44 -0.20
N LEU A 50 -0.04 7.20 -0.63
CA LEU A 50 0.84 6.77 -1.70
C LEU A 50 0.00 6.18 -2.81
N VAL A 51 0.16 6.70 -4.01
CA VAL A 51 -0.57 6.21 -5.18
C VAL A 51 0.43 5.58 -6.13
N ILE A 52 0.25 4.29 -6.41
CA ILE A 52 1.09 3.55 -7.35
C ILE A 52 0.21 3.25 -8.55
N SER A 53 0.40 4.00 -9.61
CA SER A 53 -0.53 3.96 -10.72
C SER A 53 -0.23 2.83 -11.69
N GLU A 54 -1.05 2.71 -12.70
CA GLU A 54 -1.08 1.53 -13.54
C GLU A 54 0.26 1.20 -14.19
N LYS A 55 1.03 2.20 -14.53
CA LYS A 55 2.30 1.96 -15.20
C LYS A 55 3.48 1.90 -14.27
N ALA A 56 3.23 2.06 -12.98
CA ALA A 56 4.31 2.12 -12.01
C ALA A 56 4.80 0.73 -11.62
N ARG A 57 6.06 0.67 -11.25
CA ARG A 57 6.65 -0.55 -10.72
C ARG A 57 7.52 -0.17 -9.53
N VAL A 58 7.29 -0.84 -8.41
CA VAL A 58 8.09 -0.62 -7.22
C VAL A 58 8.69 -1.96 -6.83
N LEU A 59 10.02 -2.01 -6.77
CA LEU A 59 10.75 -3.21 -6.40
C LEU A 59 11.38 -2.97 -5.05
N GLY A 60 10.60 -3.21 -4.02
CA GLY A 60 11.03 -2.97 -2.65
C GLY A 60 9.83 -2.87 -1.74
N LYS A 61 10.09 -2.56 -0.48
CA LYS A 61 9.06 -2.47 0.54
C LYS A 61 8.28 -1.17 0.38
N VAL A 62 6.99 -1.24 0.66
CA VAL A 62 6.11 -0.08 0.60
C VAL A 62 5.44 0.09 1.95
N ARG A 63 5.49 1.30 2.51
CA ARG A 63 4.78 1.58 3.75
C ARG A 63 4.26 3.00 3.75
N ALA A 64 2.97 3.13 4.02
CA ALA A 64 2.32 4.43 4.18
C ALA A 64 1.00 4.20 4.90
N ALA A 65 0.34 5.27 5.28
CA ALA A 65 -0.95 5.15 5.95
C ALA A 65 -2.03 4.68 4.98
N HIS A 66 -2.16 5.36 3.87
CA HIS A 66 -3.14 5.01 2.84
C HIS A 66 -2.37 4.67 1.56
N VAL A 67 -2.52 3.45 1.08
CA VAL A 67 -1.80 2.99 -0.11
C VAL A 67 -2.82 2.58 -1.15
N ILE A 68 -2.74 3.21 -2.31
CA ILE A 68 -3.61 2.88 -3.44
C ILE A 68 -2.73 2.31 -4.53
N VAL A 69 -2.99 1.06 -4.92
CA VAL A 69 -2.16 0.37 -5.89
C VAL A 69 -2.98 0.00 -7.10
N ASN A 70 -2.52 0.42 -8.26
CA ASN A 70 -3.06 -0.03 -9.53
C ASN A 70 -1.94 -0.49 -10.46
N GLY A 71 -0.74 -0.64 -9.93
CA GLY A 71 0.44 -1.06 -10.68
C GLY A 71 1.07 -2.27 -10.03
N THR A 72 2.37 -2.42 -10.23
CA THR A 72 3.11 -3.59 -9.80
C THR A 72 3.99 -3.26 -8.60
N VAL A 73 3.94 -4.13 -7.57
CA VAL A 73 4.81 -4.00 -6.41
C VAL A 73 5.42 -5.37 -6.12
N HIS A 74 6.74 -5.43 -6.12
CA HIS A 74 7.47 -6.63 -5.71
C HIS A 74 8.14 -6.32 -4.39
N GLY A 75 7.51 -6.70 -3.33
CA GLY A 75 7.99 -6.46 -1.99
C GLY A 75 6.83 -6.39 -1.03
N PRO A 76 7.10 -6.40 0.26
CA PRO A 76 6.02 -6.35 1.24
C PRO A 76 5.38 -4.98 1.27
N ILE A 77 4.10 -4.96 1.57
CA ILE A 77 3.36 -3.71 1.71
C ILE A 77 2.80 -3.67 3.12
N GLN A 78 2.94 -2.54 3.78
CA GLN A 78 2.25 -2.29 5.04
C GLN A 78 1.50 -0.98 4.92
N SER A 79 0.19 -1.05 5.13
CA SER A 79 -0.66 0.12 5.10
C SER A 79 -1.26 0.28 6.48
N ASP A 80 -1.04 1.41 7.11
CA ASP A 80 -1.44 1.58 8.49
C ASP A 80 -2.91 1.96 8.63
N GLU A 81 -3.54 2.43 7.56
CA GLU A 81 -4.95 2.81 7.59
C GLU A 81 -5.76 2.08 6.55
N LEU A 82 -5.53 2.32 5.28
CA LEU A 82 -6.33 1.73 4.22
C LEU A 82 -5.46 1.32 3.06
N LEU A 83 -5.61 0.09 2.63
CA LEU A 83 -4.97 -0.41 1.43
C LEU A 83 -6.05 -0.64 0.39
N GLU A 84 -5.94 0.05 -0.72
CA GLU A 84 -6.89 -0.09 -1.80
C GLU A 84 -6.18 -0.67 -3.01
N LEU A 85 -6.62 -1.84 -3.47
CA LEU A 85 -6.04 -2.49 -4.63
C LEU A 85 -7.00 -2.38 -5.78
N GLN A 86 -6.63 -1.62 -6.79
CA GLN A 86 -7.46 -1.39 -7.94
C GLN A 86 -7.26 -2.52 -8.96
N PRO A 87 -8.06 -2.56 -10.03
CA PRO A 87 -8.14 -3.78 -10.85
C PRO A 87 -6.83 -4.23 -11.48
N LYS A 88 -5.88 -3.33 -11.69
CA LYS A 88 -4.62 -3.73 -12.32
C LYS A 88 -3.50 -3.94 -11.35
N ALA A 89 -3.79 -3.89 -10.05
CA ALA A 89 -2.76 -4.10 -9.05
C ALA A 89 -2.22 -5.52 -9.13
N ALA A 90 -0.91 -5.65 -9.09
CA ALA A 90 -0.25 -6.95 -9.09
C ALA A 90 0.84 -6.89 -8.05
N ILE A 91 0.65 -7.61 -6.96
CA ILE A 91 1.56 -7.56 -5.83
C ILE A 91 2.19 -8.92 -5.63
N VAL A 92 3.50 -8.94 -5.52
CA VAL A 92 4.25 -10.13 -5.16
C VAL A 92 4.93 -9.83 -3.84
N GLY A 93 4.41 -10.40 -2.77
CA GLY A 93 4.91 -10.17 -1.43
C GLY A 93 3.76 -10.19 -0.43
N ASP A 94 4.13 -10.14 0.84
CA ASP A 94 3.15 -10.17 1.90
C ASP A 94 2.55 -8.79 2.12
N VAL A 95 1.29 -8.77 2.52
CA VAL A 95 0.54 -7.53 2.62
C VAL A 95 -0.06 -7.43 4.01
N ARG A 96 0.24 -6.34 4.72
CA ARG A 96 -0.33 -6.08 6.03
C ARG A 96 -1.13 -4.79 5.97
N TYR A 97 -2.29 -4.80 6.60
CA TYR A 97 -3.22 -3.68 6.46
C TYR A 97 -4.14 -3.57 7.65
N GLU A 98 -4.68 -2.39 7.85
CA GLU A 98 -5.75 -2.18 8.81
C GLU A 98 -7.09 -2.44 8.13
N VAL A 99 -7.33 -1.81 7.01
CA VAL A 99 -8.52 -1.99 6.20
C VAL A 99 -8.09 -2.30 4.78
N LEU A 100 -8.74 -3.26 4.15
CA LEU A 100 -8.44 -3.66 2.78
C LEU A 100 -9.66 -3.48 1.90
N GLU A 101 -9.49 -2.77 0.79
CA GLU A 101 -10.44 -2.75 -0.29
C GLU A 101 -9.77 -3.35 -1.51
N MET A 102 -10.31 -4.42 -2.03
CA MET A 102 -9.70 -5.11 -3.15
C MET A 102 -10.71 -5.23 -4.27
N HIS A 103 -10.37 -4.65 -5.40
CA HIS A 103 -11.26 -4.66 -6.56
C HIS A 103 -10.99 -5.88 -7.40
N GLN A 104 -12.02 -6.30 -8.12
CA GLN A 104 -11.90 -7.46 -8.98
C GLN A 104 -10.82 -7.20 -10.03
N GLY A 105 -9.96 -8.17 -10.23
CA GLY A 105 -8.84 -8.06 -11.15
C GLY A 105 -7.50 -7.93 -10.44
N ALA A 106 -7.49 -7.39 -9.24
CA ALA A 106 -6.25 -7.24 -8.48
C ALA A 106 -5.74 -8.63 -8.05
N THR A 107 -4.42 -8.77 -8.01
CA THR A 107 -3.81 -10.03 -7.61
C THR A 107 -2.77 -9.81 -6.52
N ILE A 108 -2.66 -10.77 -5.64
CA ILE A 108 -1.64 -10.78 -4.60
C ILE A 108 -1.05 -12.18 -4.56
N ASP A 109 0.27 -12.24 -4.69
CA ASP A 109 1.01 -13.48 -4.54
C ASP A 109 1.80 -13.36 -3.25
N GLY A 110 1.19 -13.77 -2.16
CA GLY A 110 1.75 -13.64 -0.83
C GLY A 110 0.63 -13.74 0.19
N GLU A 111 0.96 -13.48 1.43
CA GLU A 111 -0.01 -13.59 2.51
C GLU A 111 -0.68 -12.26 2.78
N LEU A 112 -1.96 -12.32 3.13
CA LEU A 112 -2.70 -11.16 3.58
C LEU A 112 -2.84 -11.25 5.09
N ARG A 113 -2.45 -10.18 5.78
CA ARG A 113 -2.49 -10.15 7.23
C ARG A 113 -3.05 -8.84 7.73
N PRO A 114 -4.21 -8.89 8.38
CA PRO A 114 -4.66 -7.69 9.08
C PRO A 114 -3.67 -7.32 10.17
N LEU A 115 -3.41 -6.03 10.32
CA LEU A 115 -2.45 -5.60 11.33
C LEU A 115 -2.87 -6.00 12.72
N LYS A 116 -4.16 -6.03 12.99
CA LYS A 116 -4.64 -6.34 14.31
C LYS A 116 -4.86 -7.81 14.54
N ALA A 117 -4.57 -8.65 13.54
CA ALA A 117 -4.79 -10.07 13.70
C ALA A 117 -3.93 -10.66 14.79
N GLU A 118 -2.78 -10.08 15.01
CA GLU A 118 -1.88 -10.60 16.03
C GLU A 118 -2.41 -10.38 17.41
N ASP A 119 -3.31 -9.42 17.58
CA ASP A 119 -3.87 -9.12 18.88
C ASP A 119 -5.11 -9.93 19.15
N LYS A 120 -5.53 -10.79 18.23
CA LYS A 120 -6.74 -11.54 18.38
C LYS A 120 -6.50 -12.98 18.05
N PRO A 121 -5.76 -13.64 18.89
CA PRO A 121 -5.30 -14.99 18.53
C PRO A 121 -6.43 -15.96 18.28
N SER A 122 -7.48 -15.84 18.99
CA SER A 122 -8.50 -16.85 18.86
C SER A 122 -9.48 -16.60 17.80
N LEU A 123 -9.42 -15.50 17.26
CA LEU A 123 -10.38 -15.29 16.29
C LEU A 123 -10.29 -16.19 15.23
N LYS A 124 -9.52 -16.67 15.36
CA LYS A 124 -9.43 -17.58 14.48
C LYS A 124 -10.04 -18.65 14.61
N LEU A 125 -10.42 -18.36 15.32
CA LEU A 125 -10.89 -19.17 15.21
C LEU A 125 -11.84 -19.41 15.09
N ALA A 126 -12.27 -19.20 15.44
CA ALA A 126 -13.11 -19.46 15.32
C ALA A 126 -13.66 -19.75 14.44
N ALA A 127 -13.49 -19.46 14.47
CA ALA A 127 -13.75 -19.72 13.67
C ALA A 127 -13.61 -20.46 13.07
N SER A 128 -13.24 -20.47 13.73
CA SER A 128 -12.99 -21.14 13.22
C SER A 128 -13.26 -21.90 12.97
N ASN A 129 -13.39 -21.98 13.56
CA ASN A 129 -13.49 -22.68 13.31
C ASN A 129 -13.90 -23.12 12.74
N HIS A 130 -13.97 -22.94 13.02
CA HIS A 130 -14.10 -23.34 12.45
C HIS A 130 -14.23 -23.55 12.05
N GLY A 131 -14.31 -23.60 12.61
CA GLY A 131 -14.20 -23.81 12.25
C GLY A 131 -14.17 -23.86 12.15
#